data_7526b6c31d93440c69004692b1603fd3
#
_entry.id   7526b6c31d93440c69004692b1603fd3
#
_cell.length_a   1.000
_cell.length_b   1.000
_cell.length_c   1.000
_cell.angle_alpha   90.00
_cell.angle_beta   90.00
_cell.angle_gamma   90.00
#
_symmetry.space_group_name_H-M   'P 1'
#
loop_
_entity.id
_entity.type
_entity.pdbx_description
1 polymer ?
#
loop_
_entity_poly.entity_id
_entity_poly.type
_entity_poly.pdbx_seq_one_letter_code
_entity_poly.pdbx_strand_id
1 'polypeptide(L)'
;MTLTTFSPNAVARLRDEREEESTKPYLARGSRAPRCHTCRVIESHCLCNWRPRVDARSGVCLVMTKKEVFKPSNTGWLIADVVSDNFAFIWSRTEIDEALLALLADPQWQPYLVFPGEYVAPERVTHTVDLDSSKRPLFILLDATWTEARKIFRKSPYFDALPILSLLPERLSRYRLRRSTRSEHLCTAEVASLCLELAGDTEASTALDAYFDVFSQHYLDAKNQLPMNEASVAHQELGVFVKDLPQNRAQ
;
A
#
# COMPACT_ATOMS: atom_id res chain seq x y z
N MET A 1 22.98 4.17 18.72
CA MET A 1 21.88 4.39 17.75
C MET A 1 20.64 3.77 18.32
N THR A 2 19.74 4.56 18.85
CA THR A 2 18.43 4.09 19.34
C THR A 2 17.58 3.84 18.10
N LEU A 3 17.42 2.58 17.72
CA LEU A 3 16.42 2.18 16.72
C LEU A 3 15.07 2.60 17.28
N THR A 4 14.43 3.55 16.63
CA THR A 4 13.03 3.87 16.91
C THR A 4 12.24 2.62 16.53
N THR A 5 11.81 1.85 17.50
CA THR A 5 11.00 0.64 17.30
C THR A 5 9.61 1.10 16.87
N PHE A 6 9.37 1.19 15.56
CA PHE A 6 8.02 1.34 15.04
C PHE A 6 7.24 0.05 15.26
N SER A 7 6.01 0.16 15.73
CA SER A 7 5.10 -0.98 15.71
C SER A 7 4.91 -1.44 14.26
N PRO A 8 4.97 -2.76 14.00
CA PRO A 8 4.77 -3.30 12.65
C PRO A 8 3.38 -2.91 12.12
N ASN A 9 3.31 -2.45 10.88
CA ASN A 9 2.03 -2.23 10.20
C ASN A 9 1.36 -3.58 9.85
N ALA A 10 0.09 -3.55 9.39
CA ALA A 10 -0.66 -4.79 9.11
C ALA A 10 0.02 -5.69 8.07
N VAL A 11 0.64 -5.12 7.04
CA VAL A 11 1.36 -5.90 6.00
C VAL A 11 2.62 -6.55 6.57
N ALA A 12 3.33 -5.86 7.47
CA ALA A 12 4.51 -6.41 8.14
C ALA A 12 4.12 -7.58 9.06
N ARG A 13 3.07 -7.42 9.89
CA ARG A 13 2.54 -8.51 10.74
C ARG A 13 2.13 -9.72 9.91
N LEU A 14 1.33 -9.48 8.86
CA LEU A 14 0.88 -10.54 7.95
C LEU A 14 2.05 -11.28 7.28
N ARG A 15 3.12 -10.57 6.91
CA ARG A 15 4.33 -11.17 6.36
C ARG A 15 5.02 -12.04 7.39
N ASP A 16 5.21 -11.53 8.61
CA ASP A 16 5.91 -12.23 9.68
C ASP A 16 5.16 -13.54 10.03
N GLU A 17 3.84 -13.50 10.18
CA GLU A 17 2.96 -14.67 10.36
C GLU A 17 3.15 -15.69 9.22
N ARG A 18 3.20 -15.20 7.98
CA ARG A 18 3.40 -16.08 6.80
C ARG A 18 4.82 -16.63 6.68
N GLU A 19 5.83 -15.93 7.17
CA GLU A 19 7.21 -16.43 7.25
C GLU A 19 7.31 -17.56 8.28
N GLU A 20 6.66 -17.44 9.43
CA GLU A 20 6.61 -18.47 10.48
C GLU A 20 5.92 -19.76 10.01
N GLU A 21 4.84 -19.66 9.23
CA GLU A 21 4.13 -20.81 8.67
C GLU A 21 4.87 -21.48 7.50
N SER A 22 5.83 -20.81 6.91
CA SER A 22 6.48 -21.26 5.68
C SER A 22 7.61 -22.24 5.96
N THR A 23 7.54 -23.42 5.37
CA THR A 23 8.62 -24.43 5.43
C THR A 23 9.81 -24.12 4.50
N LYS A 24 9.67 -23.12 3.62
CA LYS A 24 10.70 -22.74 2.64
C LYS A 24 10.80 -21.22 2.54
N PRO A 25 12.02 -20.66 2.51
CA PRO A 25 12.19 -19.23 2.32
C PRO A 25 11.65 -18.78 0.96
N TYR A 26 11.03 -17.60 0.92
CA TYR A 26 10.64 -17.00 -0.34
C TYR A 26 11.86 -16.46 -1.09
N LEU A 27 12.14 -17.06 -2.25
CA LEU A 27 13.24 -16.65 -3.12
C LEU A 27 12.71 -15.80 -4.29
N ALA A 28 13.09 -14.55 -4.32
CA ALA A 28 12.82 -13.63 -5.42
C ALA A 28 14.11 -13.20 -6.13
N ARG A 29 13.99 -12.52 -7.26
CA ARG A 29 15.15 -11.87 -7.90
C ARG A 29 15.78 -10.89 -6.90
N GLY A 30 17.09 -10.96 -6.71
CA GLY A 30 17.81 -10.13 -5.76
C GLY A 30 17.67 -10.55 -4.29
N SER A 31 17.18 -11.78 -3.99
CA SER A 31 17.09 -12.30 -2.61
C SER A 31 18.45 -12.51 -1.94
N ARG A 32 19.56 -12.51 -2.70
CA ARG A 32 20.93 -12.62 -2.15
C ARG A 32 21.43 -11.34 -1.49
N ALA A 33 20.85 -10.18 -1.83
CA ALA A 33 21.22 -8.93 -1.20
C ALA A 33 20.54 -8.80 0.18
N PRO A 34 21.28 -8.42 1.24
CA PRO A 34 20.69 -8.19 2.56
C PRO A 34 19.67 -7.06 2.48
N ARG A 35 18.48 -7.31 3.05
CA ARG A 35 17.38 -6.38 3.02
C ARG A 35 16.94 -6.04 4.43
N CYS A 36 16.58 -4.78 4.64
CA CYS A 36 15.94 -4.35 5.86
C CYS A 36 14.69 -5.19 6.12
N HIS A 37 14.55 -5.74 7.30
CA HIS A 37 13.39 -6.57 7.66
C HIS A 37 12.08 -5.77 7.59
N THR A 38 12.11 -4.49 7.98
CA THR A 38 10.92 -3.63 8.03
C THR A 38 10.52 -3.14 6.64
N CYS A 39 11.37 -2.36 5.95
CA CYS A 39 11.00 -1.73 4.67
C CYS A 39 11.30 -2.57 3.43
N ARG A 40 11.97 -3.73 3.58
CA ARG A 40 12.32 -4.67 2.49
C ARG A 40 13.22 -4.10 1.39
N VAL A 41 13.65 -2.85 1.50
CA VAL A 41 14.68 -2.27 0.63
C VAL A 41 16.05 -2.82 1.04
N ILE A 42 17.02 -2.83 0.13
CA ILE A 42 18.40 -3.23 0.44
C ILE A 42 18.93 -2.36 1.58
N GLU A 43 19.65 -2.96 2.55
CA GLU A 43 20.03 -2.29 3.81
C GLU A 43 20.77 -0.96 3.61
N SER A 44 21.64 -0.87 2.60
CA SER A 44 22.34 0.38 2.25
C SER A 44 21.42 1.51 1.78
N HIS A 45 20.18 1.19 1.44
CA HIS A 45 19.15 2.12 0.99
C HIS A 45 17.91 2.02 1.85
N CYS A 46 18.08 1.75 3.14
CA CYS A 46 16.97 1.59 4.08
C CYS A 46 16.10 2.87 4.13
N LEU A 47 14.78 2.66 4.08
CA LEU A 47 13.77 3.74 4.03
C LEU A 47 13.17 4.06 5.40
N CYS A 48 13.48 3.29 6.44
CA CYS A 48 12.77 3.36 7.73
C CYS A 48 12.79 4.74 8.40
N ASN A 49 13.84 5.52 8.22
CA ASN A 49 13.96 6.86 8.79
C ASN A 49 13.06 7.90 8.07
N TRP A 50 12.54 7.54 6.91
CA TRP A 50 11.72 8.40 6.05
C TRP A 50 10.22 8.09 6.16
N ARG A 51 9.82 7.26 7.12
CA ARG A 51 8.42 6.91 7.34
C ARG A 51 7.62 8.15 7.77
N PRO A 52 6.60 8.57 7.00
CA PRO A 52 5.79 9.73 7.35
C PRO A 52 4.86 9.44 8.53
N ARG A 53 4.40 10.50 9.19
CA ARG A 53 3.43 10.45 10.29
C ARG A 53 2.37 11.49 10.05
N VAL A 54 1.24 11.05 9.56
CA VAL A 54 0.07 11.86 9.26
C VAL A 54 -1.18 11.17 9.79
N ASP A 55 -2.22 11.94 10.01
CA ASP A 55 -3.52 11.42 10.38
C ASP A 55 -4.39 11.27 9.13
N ALA A 56 -5.20 10.22 9.09
CA ALA A 56 -6.22 10.00 8.08
C ALA A 56 -7.53 9.58 8.74
N ARG A 57 -8.65 10.10 8.24
CA ARG A 57 -9.97 9.63 8.65
C ARG A 57 -10.29 8.26 8.04
N SER A 58 -9.81 8.00 6.85
CA SER A 58 -10.02 6.74 6.12
C SER A 58 -9.23 5.59 6.71
N GLY A 59 -9.79 4.38 6.59
CA GLY A 59 -9.06 3.12 6.77
C GLY A 59 -8.73 2.48 5.44
N VAL A 60 -7.72 1.60 5.42
CA VAL A 60 -7.34 0.83 4.24
C VAL A 60 -7.26 -0.66 4.58
N CYS A 61 -7.92 -1.50 3.76
CA CYS A 61 -7.89 -2.94 3.83
C CYS A 61 -7.20 -3.51 2.58
N LEU A 62 -6.06 -4.16 2.75
CA LEU A 62 -5.28 -4.79 1.69
C LEU A 62 -5.62 -6.29 1.62
N VAL A 63 -6.23 -6.73 0.53
CA VAL A 63 -6.50 -8.15 0.26
C VAL A 63 -5.44 -8.65 -0.71
N MET A 64 -4.51 -9.45 -0.18
CA MET A 64 -3.25 -9.79 -0.83
C MET A 64 -3.18 -11.26 -1.24
N THR A 65 -2.42 -11.58 -2.29
CA THR A 65 -2.05 -12.98 -2.55
C THR A 65 -0.88 -13.42 -1.67
N LYS A 66 -0.78 -14.76 -1.43
CA LYS A 66 0.28 -15.35 -0.59
C LYS A 66 1.70 -14.94 -0.97
N LYS A 67 1.94 -14.59 -2.24
CA LYS A 67 3.27 -14.21 -2.74
C LYS A 67 3.50 -12.69 -2.69
N GLU A 68 2.43 -11.91 -2.73
CA GLU A 68 2.53 -10.45 -2.84
C GLU A 68 3.15 -9.85 -1.58
N VAL A 69 2.79 -10.35 -0.40
CA VAL A 69 3.29 -9.89 0.90
C VAL A 69 4.81 -9.97 1.04
N PHE A 70 5.45 -10.88 0.29
CA PHE A 70 6.92 -11.08 0.32
C PHE A 70 7.70 -10.26 -0.72
N LYS A 71 7.03 -9.68 -1.71
CA LYS A 71 7.72 -8.97 -2.79
C LYS A 71 8.34 -7.66 -2.28
N PRO A 72 9.65 -7.46 -2.41
CA PRO A 72 10.28 -6.19 -2.03
C PRO A 72 9.77 -4.98 -2.82
N SER A 73 9.20 -5.20 -4.00
CA SER A 73 8.59 -4.16 -4.85
C SER A 73 7.10 -3.97 -4.61
N ASN A 74 6.51 -4.65 -3.62
CA ASN A 74 5.14 -4.40 -3.22
C ASN A 74 5.02 -2.97 -2.67
N THR A 75 3.92 -2.28 -2.97
CA THR A 75 3.68 -0.91 -2.51
C THR A 75 2.55 -0.82 -1.47
N GLY A 76 1.89 -1.93 -1.17
CA GLY A 76 0.84 -1.99 -0.16
C GLY A 76 1.33 -1.65 1.25
N TRP A 77 2.56 -2.05 1.60
CA TRP A 77 3.13 -1.74 2.90
C TRP A 77 3.40 -0.24 3.11
N LEU A 78 3.65 0.53 2.02
CA LEU A 78 3.77 2.00 2.12
C LEU A 78 2.46 2.62 2.61
N ILE A 79 1.33 2.13 2.10
CA ILE A 79 0.01 2.59 2.52
C ILE A 79 -0.20 2.32 4.00
N ALA A 80 0.15 1.10 4.44
CA ALA A 80 0.02 0.67 5.82
C ALA A 80 0.99 1.41 6.78
N ASP A 81 2.04 2.03 6.26
CA ASP A 81 2.93 2.92 7.01
C ASP A 81 2.34 4.33 7.18
N VAL A 82 1.55 4.81 6.21
CA VAL A 82 0.96 6.15 6.20
C VAL A 82 -0.39 6.17 6.92
N VAL A 83 -1.27 5.22 6.61
CA VAL A 83 -2.63 5.16 7.16
C VAL A 83 -2.62 4.36 8.46
N SER A 84 -3.00 4.99 9.57
CA SER A 84 -2.98 4.38 10.91
C SER A 84 -3.97 3.21 11.03
N ASP A 85 -5.20 3.36 10.48
CA ASP A 85 -6.19 2.29 10.43
C ASP A 85 -5.97 1.42 9.19
N ASN A 86 -5.02 0.50 9.28
CA ASN A 86 -4.63 -0.38 8.20
C ASN A 86 -4.86 -1.86 8.56
N PHE A 87 -5.38 -2.59 7.59
CA PHE A 87 -5.72 -4.02 7.69
C PHE A 87 -5.14 -4.76 6.50
N ALA A 88 -4.67 -5.98 6.70
CA ALA A 88 -4.12 -6.79 5.62
C ALA A 88 -4.52 -8.26 5.81
N PHE A 89 -5.00 -8.90 4.75
CA PHE A 89 -5.47 -10.27 4.74
C PHE A 89 -4.95 -11.04 3.54
N ILE A 90 -4.62 -12.31 3.73
CA ILE A 90 -4.33 -13.21 2.61
C ILE A 90 -5.63 -13.72 2.00
N TRP A 91 -5.80 -13.47 0.73
CA TRP A 91 -6.92 -14.05 0.01
C TRP A 91 -6.79 -15.57 -0.13
N SER A 92 -7.83 -16.28 0.24
CA SER A 92 -8.01 -17.70 -0.03
C SER A 92 -9.33 -17.91 -0.77
N ARG A 93 -9.35 -18.88 -1.69
CA ARG A 93 -10.57 -19.24 -2.42
C ARG A 93 -11.52 -20.08 -1.58
N THR A 94 -10.99 -20.85 -0.66
CA THR A 94 -11.70 -21.90 0.08
C THR A 94 -11.97 -21.52 1.53
N GLU A 95 -11.18 -20.64 2.07
CA GLU A 95 -11.25 -20.20 3.46
C GLU A 95 -11.37 -18.69 3.49
N ILE A 96 -12.44 -18.18 4.06
CA ILE A 96 -12.64 -16.74 4.24
C ILE A 96 -12.13 -16.39 5.63
N ASP A 97 -11.31 -15.35 5.73
CA ASP A 97 -10.86 -14.85 7.01
C ASP A 97 -12.03 -14.19 7.76
N GLU A 98 -12.35 -14.70 8.95
CA GLU A 98 -13.46 -14.19 9.76
C GLU A 98 -13.24 -12.75 10.21
N ALA A 99 -11.97 -12.34 10.45
CA ALA A 99 -11.65 -10.98 10.81
C ALA A 99 -11.87 -10.00 9.63
N LEU A 100 -11.69 -10.46 8.37
CA LEU A 100 -12.08 -9.68 7.20
C LEU A 100 -13.59 -9.48 7.17
N LEU A 101 -14.38 -10.52 7.40
CA LEU A 101 -15.86 -10.41 7.42
C LEU A 101 -16.32 -9.47 8.54
N ALA A 102 -15.72 -9.60 9.72
CA ALA A 102 -16.01 -8.72 10.86
C ALA A 102 -15.69 -7.24 10.53
N LEU A 103 -14.54 -6.98 9.89
CA LEU A 103 -14.16 -5.63 9.45
C LEU A 103 -15.18 -5.05 8.45
N LEU A 104 -15.64 -5.85 7.48
CA LEU A 104 -16.61 -5.41 6.49
C LEU A 104 -17.99 -5.11 7.10
N ALA A 105 -18.33 -5.78 8.20
CA ALA A 105 -19.60 -5.61 8.91
C ALA A 105 -19.55 -4.54 10.01
N ASP A 106 -18.37 -4.02 10.35
CA ASP A 106 -18.19 -3.04 11.41
C ASP A 106 -18.89 -1.70 11.05
N PRO A 107 -19.87 -1.27 11.87
CA PRO A 107 -20.70 -0.11 11.56
C PRO A 107 -19.95 1.23 11.52
N GLN A 108 -18.75 1.32 12.05
CA GLN A 108 -17.92 2.52 11.96
C GLN A 108 -17.45 2.81 10.53
N TRP A 109 -17.39 1.76 9.68
CA TRP A 109 -16.85 1.86 8.34
C TRP A 109 -17.93 1.97 7.26
N GLN A 110 -17.59 2.73 6.23
CA GLN A 110 -18.27 2.72 4.94
C GLN A 110 -17.29 2.05 3.94
N PRO A 111 -17.45 0.74 3.68
CA PRO A 111 -16.51 0.03 2.82
C PRO A 111 -16.76 0.34 1.33
N TYR A 112 -15.68 0.57 0.59
CA TYR A 112 -15.64 0.71 -0.86
C TYR A 112 -14.63 -0.29 -1.42
N LEU A 113 -15.07 -1.19 -2.29
CA LEU A 113 -14.14 -2.03 -3.05
C LEU A 113 -13.61 -1.23 -4.24
N VAL A 114 -12.29 -1.02 -4.29
CA VAL A 114 -11.65 -0.25 -5.35
C VAL A 114 -11.35 -1.17 -6.54
N PHE A 115 -12.10 -0.97 -7.62
CA PHE A 115 -11.97 -1.80 -8.83
C PHE A 115 -12.50 -1.05 -10.06
N PRO A 116 -11.99 -1.31 -11.29
CA PRO A 116 -12.49 -0.66 -12.49
C PRO A 116 -13.97 -1.00 -12.76
N GLY A 117 -14.77 0.03 -12.97
CA GLY A 117 -16.22 -0.07 -13.15
C GLY A 117 -16.65 -0.83 -14.39
N GLU A 118 -15.79 -0.94 -15.43
CA GLU A 118 -16.06 -1.69 -16.66
C GLU A 118 -16.32 -3.20 -16.45
N TYR A 119 -15.96 -3.73 -15.28
CA TYR A 119 -16.14 -5.14 -14.91
C TYR A 119 -17.36 -5.38 -14.02
N VAL A 120 -18.16 -4.34 -13.76
CA VAL A 120 -19.21 -4.36 -12.73
C VAL A 120 -20.51 -3.82 -13.31
N ALA A 121 -21.64 -4.25 -12.76
CA ALA A 121 -22.94 -3.70 -13.09
C ALA A 121 -23.00 -2.20 -12.71
N PRO A 122 -23.47 -1.31 -13.62
CA PRO A 122 -23.37 0.14 -13.45
C PRO A 122 -23.94 0.67 -12.15
N GLU A 123 -25.01 0.04 -11.63
CA GLU A 123 -25.69 0.44 -10.38
C GLU A 123 -24.83 0.28 -9.11
N ARG A 124 -23.76 -0.50 -9.19
CA ARG A 124 -22.79 -0.66 -8.09
C ARG A 124 -21.62 0.30 -8.17
N VAL A 125 -21.45 0.98 -9.31
CA VAL A 125 -20.29 1.83 -9.56
C VAL A 125 -20.52 3.22 -8.98
N THR A 126 -19.53 3.69 -8.22
CA THR A 126 -19.42 5.09 -7.80
C THR A 126 -18.05 5.65 -8.16
N HIS A 127 -17.98 6.95 -8.39
CA HIS A 127 -16.75 7.69 -8.64
C HIS A 127 -16.43 8.67 -7.50
N THR A 128 -17.27 8.69 -6.47
CA THR A 128 -17.17 9.60 -5.33
C THR A 128 -17.26 8.84 -4.03
N VAL A 129 -16.74 9.45 -2.97
CA VAL A 129 -16.88 8.99 -1.58
C VAL A 129 -17.92 9.86 -0.89
N ASP A 130 -18.79 9.25 -0.10
CA ASP A 130 -19.75 9.98 0.71
C ASP A 130 -19.05 10.61 1.91
N LEU A 131 -18.80 11.92 1.82
CA LEU A 131 -18.14 12.69 2.86
C LEU A 131 -19.08 13.13 3.99
N ASP A 132 -20.38 13.14 3.73
CA ASP A 132 -21.42 13.53 4.69
C ASP A 132 -21.83 12.38 5.61
N SER A 133 -21.39 11.17 5.30
CA SER A 133 -21.60 9.99 6.14
C SER A 133 -20.97 10.16 7.52
N SER A 134 -21.68 9.74 8.56
CA SER A 134 -21.10 9.58 9.90
C SER A 134 -20.07 8.47 9.98
N LYS A 135 -20.06 7.55 8.99
CA LYS A 135 -19.12 6.46 8.88
C LYS A 135 -17.82 6.94 8.23
N ARG A 136 -16.74 6.29 8.59
CA ARG A 136 -15.42 6.53 8.02
C ARG A 136 -15.23 5.70 6.74
N PRO A 137 -14.68 6.24 5.65
CA PRO A 137 -14.37 5.44 4.47
C PRO A 137 -13.38 4.31 4.79
N LEU A 138 -13.66 3.10 4.28
CA LEU A 138 -12.74 1.97 4.29
C LEU A 138 -12.47 1.54 2.84
N PHE A 139 -11.25 1.75 2.36
CA PHE A 139 -10.87 1.37 1.00
C PHE A 139 -10.31 -0.04 0.97
N ILE A 140 -10.99 -0.94 0.25
CA ILE A 140 -10.56 -2.32 0.06
C ILE A 140 -9.79 -2.40 -1.25
N LEU A 141 -8.51 -2.68 -1.16
CA LEU A 141 -7.58 -2.74 -2.29
C LEU A 141 -7.16 -4.20 -2.53
N LEU A 142 -7.33 -4.68 -3.77
CA LEU A 142 -6.90 -6.01 -4.18
C LEU A 142 -5.43 -5.96 -4.60
N ASP A 143 -4.53 -6.13 -3.63
CA ASP A 143 -3.09 -6.00 -3.83
C ASP A 143 -2.47 -7.29 -4.38
N ALA A 144 -2.47 -7.39 -5.70
CA ALA A 144 -2.09 -8.56 -6.46
C ALA A 144 -1.72 -8.18 -7.90
N THR A 145 -1.26 -9.14 -8.71
CA THR A 145 -1.21 -8.93 -10.16
C THR A 145 -2.62 -8.73 -10.72
N TRP A 146 -2.74 -8.02 -11.85
CA TRP A 146 -4.04 -7.75 -12.47
C TRP A 146 -4.90 -9.01 -12.68
N THR A 147 -4.28 -10.09 -13.16
CA THR A 147 -4.97 -11.38 -13.35
C THR A 147 -5.46 -11.97 -12.01
N GLU A 148 -4.65 -11.86 -10.96
CA GLU A 148 -5.02 -12.32 -9.61
C GLU A 148 -6.09 -11.42 -9.00
N ALA A 149 -6.00 -10.09 -9.11
CA ALA A 149 -7.01 -9.16 -8.63
C ALA A 149 -8.39 -9.42 -9.26
N ARG A 150 -8.44 -9.65 -10.57
CA ARG A 150 -9.68 -10.09 -11.26
C ARG A 150 -10.21 -11.42 -10.76
N LYS A 151 -9.33 -12.36 -10.39
CA LYS A 151 -9.72 -13.64 -9.79
C LYS A 151 -10.28 -13.43 -8.39
N ILE A 152 -9.60 -12.64 -7.55
CA ILE A 152 -10.07 -12.28 -6.21
C ILE A 152 -11.46 -11.67 -6.33
N PHE A 153 -11.62 -10.63 -7.13
CA PHE A 153 -12.90 -9.97 -7.36
C PHE A 153 -14.04 -10.96 -7.69
N ARG A 154 -13.84 -11.83 -8.68
CA ARG A 154 -14.88 -12.77 -9.14
C ARG A 154 -15.17 -13.95 -8.21
N LYS A 155 -14.27 -14.24 -7.25
CA LYS A 155 -14.33 -15.42 -6.38
C LYS A 155 -14.55 -15.07 -4.90
N SER A 156 -14.92 -13.81 -4.63
CA SER A 156 -15.15 -13.30 -3.29
C SER A 156 -16.57 -12.72 -3.17
N PRO A 157 -17.60 -13.58 -3.06
CA PRO A 157 -19.01 -13.14 -3.05
C PRO A 157 -19.34 -12.23 -1.86
N TYR A 158 -18.53 -12.22 -0.81
CA TYR A 158 -18.65 -11.29 0.32
C TYR A 158 -18.38 -9.83 -0.06
N PHE A 159 -17.88 -9.56 -1.27
CA PHE A 159 -17.78 -8.21 -1.84
C PHE A 159 -18.98 -7.81 -2.71
N ASP A 160 -19.90 -8.73 -3.00
CA ASP A 160 -20.96 -8.47 -3.99
C ASP A 160 -21.95 -7.38 -3.58
N ALA A 161 -22.12 -7.17 -2.28
CA ALA A 161 -22.97 -6.11 -1.74
C ALA A 161 -22.29 -4.74 -1.62
N LEU A 162 -20.97 -4.66 -1.83
CA LEU A 162 -20.23 -3.41 -1.64
C LEU A 162 -20.33 -2.50 -2.87
N PRO A 163 -20.36 -1.18 -2.66
CA PRO A 163 -20.17 -0.21 -3.73
C PRO A 163 -18.75 -0.35 -4.30
N ILE A 164 -18.64 -0.20 -5.61
CA ILE A 164 -17.37 -0.25 -6.34
C ILE A 164 -16.91 1.17 -6.60
N LEU A 165 -15.82 1.58 -5.95
CA LEU A 165 -15.18 2.85 -6.25
C LEU A 165 -14.29 2.67 -7.50
N SER A 166 -14.75 3.23 -8.60
CA SER A 166 -14.01 3.22 -9.87
C SER A 166 -13.27 4.53 -10.05
N LEU A 167 -11.95 4.46 -9.94
CA LEU A 167 -11.07 5.60 -10.13
C LEU A 167 -10.88 5.89 -11.63
N LEU A 168 -10.87 7.18 -11.97
CA LEU A 168 -10.56 7.68 -13.32
C LEU A 168 -9.27 8.50 -13.24
N PRO A 169 -8.10 7.86 -13.10
CA PRO A 169 -6.85 8.59 -12.95
C PRO A 169 -6.45 9.29 -14.25
N GLU A 170 -6.24 10.60 -14.19
CA GLU A 170 -5.78 11.41 -15.32
C GLU A 170 -4.28 11.28 -15.56
N ARG A 171 -3.56 10.81 -14.55
CA ARG A 171 -2.10 10.69 -14.57
C ARG A 171 -1.64 9.26 -14.87
N LEU A 172 -0.56 9.14 -15.61
CA LEU A 172 0.11 7.86 -15.83
C LEU A 172 0.84 7.41 -14.58
N SER A 173 0.95 6.08 -14.39
CA SER A 173 1.70 5.50 -13.27
C SER A 173 3.17 5.90 -13.30
N ARG A 174 3.66 6.45 -12.17
CA ARG A 174 5.07 6.79 -11.93
C ARG A 174 5.90 5.59 -11.48
N TYR A 175 5.23 4.45 -11.21
CA TYR A 175 5.90 3.26 -10.67
C TYR A 175 6.75 2.55 -11.72
N ARG A 176 8.05 2.86 -11.74
CA ARG A 176 9.03 2.34 -12.71
C ARG A 176 9.56 0.94 -12.40
N LEU A 177 9.20 0.37 -11.25
CA LEU A 177 9.70 -0.95 -10.78
C LEU A 177 8.96 -2.12 -11.43
N ARG A 178 7.76 -1.90 -11.92
CA ARG A 178 6.93 -2.90 -12.59
C ARG A 178 6.90 -2.62 -14.09
N ARG A 179 6.97 -3.68 -14.87
CA ARG A 179 6.68 -3.60 -16.29
C ARG A 179 5.18 -3.81 -16.47
N SER A 180 4.46 -2.79 -16.87
CA SER A 180 3.08 -2.89 -17.32
C SER A 180 3.03 -2.83 -18.83
N THR A 181 2.19 -3.65 -19.43
CA THR A 181 1.88 -3.59 -20.87
C THR A 181 0.92 -2.46 -21.22
N ARG A 182 0.31 -1.84 -20.19
CA ARG A 182 -0.60 -0.71 -20.32
C ARG A 182 -0.08 0.45 -19.48
N SER A 183 0.08 1.61 -20.09
CA SER A 183 0.57 2.83 -19.45
C SER A 183 -0.42 3.45 -18.45
N GLU A 184 -1.69 3.00 -18.46
CA GLU A 184 -2.77 3.51 -17.60
C GLU A 184 -2.87 2.78 -16.26
N HIS A 185 -2.09 1.73 -16.04
CA HIS A 185 -2.17 0.96 -14.79
C HIS A 185 -1.35 1.62 -13.68
N LEU A 186 -2.03 2.01 -12.62
CA LEU A 186 -1.43 2.51 -11.39
C LEU A 186 -0.99 1.35 -10.48
N CYS A 187 0.03 1.58 -9.66
CA CYS A 187 0.38 0.67 -8.57
C CYS A 187 -0.57 0.87 -7.37
N THR A 188 -0.52 -0.05 -6.40
CA THR A 188 -1.44 -0.04 -5.25
C THR A 188 -1.31 1.24 -4.42
N ALA A 189 -0.10 1.78 -4.24
CA ALA A 189 0.09 3.04 -3.52
C ALA A 189 -0.52 4.24 -4.26
N GLU A 190 -0.38 4.33 -5.57
CA GLU A 190 -0.98 5.40 -6.38
C GLU A 190 -2.52 5.33 -6.37
N VAL A 191 -3.08 4.12 -6.39
CA VAL A 191 -4.52 3.90 -6.22
C VAL A 191 -4.99 4.36 -4.85
N ALA A 192 -4.26 4.01 -3.78
CA ALA A 192 -4.59 4.42 -2.42
C ALA A 192 -4.51 5.94 -2.24
N SER A 193 -3.49 6.58 -2.80
CA SER A 193 -3.34 8.05 -2.76
C SER A 193 -4.57 8.75 -3.34
N LEU A 194 -5.06 8.29 -4.51
CA LEU A 194 -6.27 8.83 -5.12
C LEU A 194 -7.53 8.58 -4.27
N CYS A 195 -7.62 7.42 -3.60
CA CYS A 195 -8.74 7.14 -2.68
C CYS A 195 -8.73 8.09 -1.49
N LEU A 196 -7.56 8.33 -0.89
CA LEU A 196 -7.40 9.26 0.22
C LEU A 196 -7.75 10.69 -0.18
N GLU A 197 -7.32 11.12 -1.37
CA GLU A 197 -7.69 12.43 -1.93
C GLU A 197 -9.21 12.59 -2.08
N LEU A 198 -9.89 11.57 -2.64
CA LEU A 198 -11.35 11.55 -2.79
C LEU A 198 -12.08 11.57 -1.44
N ALA A 199 -11.49 11.04 -0.39
CA ALA A 199 -12.04 11.06 0.97
C ALA A 199 -11.75 12.37 1.74
N GLY A 200 -11.01 13.32 1.14
CA GLY A 200 -10.59 14.54 1.79
C GLY A 200 -9.37 14.38 2.71
N ASP A 201 -8.75 13.21 2.77
CA ASP A 201 -7.51 12.95 3.51
C ASP A 201 -6.28 13.43 2.71
N THR A 202 -6.28 14.72 2.31
CA THR A 202 -5.31 15.31 1.37
C THR A 202 -3.88 15.24 1.89
N GLU A 203 -3.68 15.44 3.20
CA GLU A 203 -2.34 15.35 3.81
C GLU A 203 -1.78 13.92 3.70
N ALA A 204 -2.59 12.90 4.01
CA ALA A 204 -2.19 11.51 3.90
C ALA A 204 -1.95 11.08 2.44
N SER A 205 -2.76 11.57 1.50
CA SER A 205 -2.55 11.37 0.06
C SER A 205 -1.20 11.95 -0.38
N THR A 206 -0.92 13.21 -0.04
CA THR A 206 0.34 13.89 -0.41
C THR A 206 1.55 13.20 0.23
N ALA A 207 1.44 12.81 1.51
CA ALA A 207 2.50 12.09 2.21
C ALA A 207 2.78 10.72 1.58
N LEU A 208 1.73 9.99 1.16
CA LEU A 208 1.88 8.69 0.50
C LEU A 208 2.55 8.83 -0.87
N ASP A 209 2.19 9.84 -1.66
CA ASP A 209 2.82 10.12 -2.94
C ASP A 209 4.32 10.42 -2.77
N ALA A 210 4.66 11.32 -1.85
CA ALA A 210 6.06 11.65 -1.55
C ALA A 210 6.85 10.43 -1.03
N TYR A 211 6.22 9.62 -0.17
CA TYR A 211 6.83 8.39 0.34
C TYR A 211 7.06 7.34 -0.75
N PHE A 212 6.12 7.23 -1.68
CA PHE A 212 6.26 6.36 -2.85
C PHE A 212 7.38 6.83 -3.79
N ASP A 213 7.56 8.13 -3.98
CA ASP A 213 8.64 8.69 -4.80
C ASP A 213 10.02 8.39 -4.18
N VAL A 214 10.18 8.58 -2.86
CA VAL A 214 11.43 8.24 -2.15
C VAL A 214 11.67 6.73 -2.17
N PHE A 215 10.63 5.90 -1.94
CA PHE A 215 10.75 4.45 -2.08
C PHE A 215 11.23 4.05 -3.48
N SER A 216 10.64 4.62 -4.51
CA SER A 216 11.00 4.32 -5.90
C SER A 216 12.45 4.70 -6.20
N GLN A 217 12.89 5.84 -5.71
CA GLN A 217 14.29 6.29 -5.83
C GLN A 217 15.23 5.30 -5.13
N HIS A 218 15.02 5.04 -3.83
CA HIS A 218 15.86 4.13 -3.05
C HIS A 218 15.94 2.73 -3.68
N TYR A 219 14.79 2.20 -4.13
CA TYR A 219 14.75 0.88 -4.74
C TYR A 219 15.48 0.84 -6.07
N LEU A 220 15.36 1.87 -6.91
CA LEU A 220 16.02 1.95 -8.22
C LEU A 220 17.53 2.21 -8.06
N ASP A 221 17.92 3.08 -7.15
CA ASP A 221 19.34 3.36 -6.87
C ASP A 221 20.04 2.11 -6.36
N ALA A 222 19.44 1.39 -5.40
CA ALA A 222 19.93 0.11 -4.92
C ALA A 222 20.03 -0.95 -6.04
N LYS A 223 19.02 -1.03 -6.92
CA LYS A 223 19.01 -1.96 -8.06
C LYS A 223 20.11 -1.64 -9.06
N ASN A 224 20.39 -0.37 -9.28
CA ASN A 224 21.37 0.12 -10.25
C ASN A 224 22.77 0.32 -9.61
N GLN A 225 22.95 -0.04 -8.32
CA GLN A 225 24.19 0.12 -7.56
C GLN A 225 24.67 1.58 -7.51
N LEU A 226 23.75 2.52 -7.51
CA LEU A 226 24.00 3.94 -7.34
C LEU A 226 24.06 4.30 -5.85
N PRO A 227 24.79 5.33 -5.43
CA PRO A 227 24.76 5.82 -4.04
C PRO A 227 23.38 6.41 -3.71
N MET A 228 22.96 6.24 -2.44
CA MET A 228 21.75 6.88 -1.94
C MET A 228 21.89 8.41 -1.94
N ASN A 229 20.87 9.12 -2.42
CA ASN A 229 20.82 10.58 -2.45
C ASN A 229 19.65 11.12 -1.61
N GLU A 230 19.89 11.35 -0.33
CA GLU A 230 18.90 11.90 0.60
C GLU A 230 18.64 13.42 0.42
N ALA A 231 19.41 14.09 -0.44
CA ALA A 231 19.23 15.52 -0.74
C ALA A 231 18.35 15.77 -1.98
N SER A 232 17.70 14.73 -2.51
CA SER A 232 16.82 14.85 -3.68
C SER A 232 15.54 15.64 -3.36
N VAL A 233 14.88 16.14 -4.41
CA VAL A 233 13.57 16.82 -4.29
C VAL A 233 12.54 15.92 -3.61
N ALA A 234 12.50 14.64 -3.94
CA ALA A 234 11.58 13.69 -3.31
C ALA A 234 11.77 13.62 -1.79
N HIS A 235 13.01 13.62 -1.30
CA HIS A 235 13.29 13.64 0.14
C HIS A 235 12.90 14.97 0.80
N GLN A 236 13.09 16.10 0.11
CA GLN A 236 12.67 17.41 0.62
C GLN A 236 11.15 17.48 0.76
N GLU A 237 10.40 16.98 -0.24
CA GLU A 237 8.94 16.92 -0.21
C GLU A 237 8.43 15.97 0.90
N LEU A 238 9.03 14.80 1.05
CA LEU A 238 8.67 13.87 2.10
C LEU A 238 9.03 14.39 3.49
N GLY A 239 10.13 15.13 3.61
CA GLY A 239 10.67 15.62 4.89
C GLY A 239 9.68 16.40 5.73
N VAL A 240 8.70 17.08 5.11
CA VAL A 240 7.67 17.84 5.83
C VAL A 240 6.71 16.94 6.64
N PHE A 241 6.62 15.66 6.29
CA PHE A 241 5.75 14.67 6.93
C PHE A 241 6.50 13.74 7.90
N VAL A 242 7.82 13.84 7.97
CA VAL A 242 8.67 12.99 8.81
C VAL A 242 9.01 13.73 10.10
N LYS A 243 8.47 13.25 11.23
CA LYS A 243 8.86 13.77 12.55
C LYS A 243 10.22 13.18 12.93
N ASP A 244 11.12 14.01 13.47
CA ASP A 244 12.44 13.59 13.97
C ASP A 244 13.41 13.08 12.90
N LEU A 245 13.44 13.70 11.72
CA LEU A 245 14.58 13.52 10.81
C LEU A 245 15.88 13.79 11.57
N PRO A 246 16.87 12.87 11.56
CA PRO A 246 18.19 13.18 12.09
C PRO A 246 18.70 14.41 11.33
N GLN A 247 18.81 15.53 12.04
CA GLN A 247 19.38 16.74 11.44
C GLN A 247 20.72 16.35 10.84
N ASN A 248 20.88 16.57 9.54
CA ASN A 248 22.11 16.33 8.83
C ASN A 248 23.26 16.95 9.64
N ARG A 249 24.12 16.11 10.20
CA ARG A 249 25.45 16.56 10.59
C ARG A 249 26.21 16.86 9.30
N ALA A 250 26.05 18.11 8.84
CA ALA A 250 26.99 18.70 7.90
C ALA A 250 28.37 18.67 8.59
N GLN A 251 29.24 17.80 8.14
CA GLN A 251 30.70 17.88 8.24
C GLN A 251 31.27 17.23 6.99
#